data_193eeb99391f38d974d846219f1ff543
#
_entry.id   193eeb99391f38d974d846219f1ff543
#
_cell.length_a   1.000
_cell.length_b   1.000
_cell.length_c   1.000
_cell.angle_alpha   90.00
_cell.angle_beta   90.00
_cell.angle_gamma   90.00
#
_symmetry.space_group_name_H-M   'P 1'
#
loop_
_entity.id
_entity.type
_entity.pdbx_description
1 polymer ?
#
loop_
_entity_poly.entity_id
_entity_poly.type
_entity_poly.pdbx_seq_one_letter_code
_entity_poly.pdbx_strand_id
1 'polypeptide(L)'
;LAPDAAATRALDALEEVLFVGYPSGVWDQVNLMPILRRGTTATPMALDFEGRPEFLIDAAVYPGSSGSPVFVYQPDAMRPTQGGGKKFLFAGVVAAVFFREEANHLVSVPVPANNHGMVMGSEMIDLGLVIKAQAVVDVINAYLAKWLE
;
A
#
# COMPACT_ATOMS: atom_id res chain seq x y z
N LEU A 1 -16.94 9.64 -0.19
CA LEU A 1 -15.86 8.64 0.00
C LEU A 1 -14.74 9.15 0.91
N ALA A 2 -14.80 10.40 1.40
CA ALA A 2 -13.83 10.89 2.37
C ALA A 2 -13.89 9.99 3.63
N PRO A 3 -12.73 9.58 4.18
CA PRO A 3 -12.70 8.80 5.38
C PRO A 3 -13.33 9.61 6.51
N ASP A 4 -14.28 9.00 7.21
CA ASP A 4 -14.77 9.54 8.46
C ASP A 4 -13.63 9.45 9.49
N ALA A 5 -13.19 10.59 10.00
CA ALA A 5 -12.10 10.64 10.99
C ALA A 5 -12.42 9.82 12.26
N ALA A 6 -13.69 9.68 12.61
CA ALA A 6 -14.13 8.85 13.72
C ALA A 6 -13.97 7.35 13.39
N ALA A 7 -14.36 6.95 12.18
CA ALA A 7 -14.18 5.56 11.73
C ALA A 7 -12.69 5.19 11.66
N THR A 8 -11.84 6.11 11.16
CA THR A 8 -10.39 5.87 11.07
C THR A 8 -9.72 5.73 12.45
N ARG A 9 -10.20 6.47 13.48
CA ARG A 9 -9.68 6.38 14.85
C ARG A 9 -10.01 5.06 15.54
N ALA A 10 -11.06 4.38 15.09
CA ALA A 10 -11.47 3.08 15.62
C ALA A 10 -10.68 1.90 15.02
N LEU A 11 -9.86 2.16 14.00
CA LEU A 11 -9.07 1.14 13.31
C LEU A 11 -7.67 1.06 13.92
N ASP A 12 -7.31 -0.15 14.31
CA ASP A 12 -5.98 -0.47 14.87
C ASP A 12 -5.08 -1.12 13.81
N ALA A 13 -3.95 -1.67 14.22
CA ALA A 13 -3.17 -2.56 13.39
C ALA A 13 -3.92 -3.90 13.18
N LEU A 14 -3.55 -4.65 12.13
CA LEU A 14 -4.12 -5.94 11.74
C LEU A 14 -5.55 -5.87 11.16
N GLU A 15 -6.02 -4.69 10.77
CA GLU A 15 -7.24 -4.58 9.98
C GLU A 15 -7.04 -5.14 8.56
N GLU A 16 -8.00 -5.89 8.05
CA GLU A 16 -7.92 -6.42 6.69
C GLU A 16 -8.00 -5.29 5.67
N VAL A 17 -7.04 -5.25 4.74
CA VAL A 17 -7.01 -4.29 3.63
C VAL A 17 -7.07 -5.00 2.28
N LEU A 18 -7.76 -4.35 1.35
CA LEU A 18 -7.79 -4.73 -0.06
C LEU A 18 -7.21 -3.60 -0.89
N PHE A 19 -6.42 -3.93 -1.90
CA PHE A 19 -5.91 -2.96 -2.87
C PHE A 19 -5.94 -3.53 -4.28
N VAL A 20 -6.09 -2.64 -5.25
CA VAL A 20 -6.30 -2.99 -6.66
C VAL A 20 -5.24 -2.30 -7.50
N GLY A 21 -4.53 -3.07 -8.33
CA GLY A 21 -3.47 -2.49 -9.15
C GLY A 21 -2.94 -3.46 -10.20
N TYR A 22 -1.75 -3.11 -10.68
CA TYR A 22 -1.06 -3.82 -11.76
C TYR A 22 0.34 -4.26 -11.29
N PRO A 23 0.43 -5.20 -10.30
CA PRO A 23 1.69 -5.60 -9.70
C PRO A 23 2.64 -6.12 -10.77
N SER A 24 3.84 -5.54 -10.88
CA SER A 24 4.83 -5.88 -11.91
C SER A 24 4.28 -5.86 -13.35
N GLY A 25 3.26 -5.04 -13.60
CA GLY A 25 2.61 -4.97 -14.91
C GLY A 25 1.67 -6.14 -15.23
N VAL A 26 1.39 -7.00 -14.25
CA VAL A 26 0.47 -8.15 -14.44
C VAL A 26 -0.99 -7.70 -14.34
N TRP A 27 -1.80 -8.11 -15.29
CA TRP A 27 -3.23 -7.86 -15.35
C TRP A 27 -3.92 -8.86 -16.27
N ASP A 28 -5.24 -9.02 -16.15
CA ASP A 28 -6.01 -9.86 -17.06
C ASP A 28 -6.25 -9.11 -18.39
N GLN A 29 -5.49 -9.48 -19.41
CA GLN A 29 -5.54 -8.81 -20.71
C GLN A 29 -6.81 -9.14 -21.51
N VAL A 30 -7.47 -10.27 -21.23
CA VAL A 30 -8.68 -10.69 -21.93
C VAL A 30 -9.90 -9.94 -21.39
N ASN A 31 -10.04 -9.89 -20.07
CA ASN A 31 -11.17 -9.25 -19.42
C ASN A 31 -10.90 -7.76 -19.05
N LEU A 32 -9.70 -7.26 -19.33
CA LEU A 32 -9.25 -5.89 -19.00
C LEU A 32 -9.36 -5.57 -17.51
N MET A 33 -9.00 -6.53 -16.66
CA MET A 33 -9.18 -6.45 -15.22
C MET A 33 -7.83 -6.29 -14.49
N PRO A 34 -7.75 -5.36 -13.51
CA PRO A 34 -6.62 -5.27 -12.58
C PRO A 34 -6.62 -6.46 -11.62
N ILE A 35 -5.52 -6.63 -10.91
CA ILE A 35 -5.37 -7.65 -9.87
C ILE A 35 -5.82 -7.10 -8.52
N LEU A 36 -6.78 -7.78 -7.89
CA LEU A 36 -7.18 -7.53 -6.50
C LEU A 36 -6.24 -8.28 -5.57
N ARG A 37 -5.76 -7.59 -4.55
CA ARG A 37 -4.87 -8.14 -3.53
C ARG A 37 -5.37 -7.80 -2.13
N ARG A 38 -4.89 -8.54 -1.14
CA ARG A 38 -5.23 -8.33 0.27
C ARG A 38 -3.97 -8.35 1.14
N GLY A 39 -4.08 -7.73 2.30
CA GLY A 39 -3.09 -7.69 3.35
C GLY A 39 -3.73 -7.21 4.64
N THR A 40 -2.93 -6.73 5.56
CA THR A 40 -3.39 -6.13 6.82
C THR A 40 -2.70 -4.78 7.06
N THR A 41 -3.29 -3.92 7.88
CA THR A 41 -2.56 -2.77 8.39
C THR A 41 -1.43 -3.25 9.31
N ALA A 42 -0.22 -2.74 9.12
CA ALA A 42 0.95 -3.05 9.95
C ALA A 42 1.17 -1.98 11.05
N THR A 43 0.56 -0.80 10.88
CA THR A 43 0.55 0.28 11.87
C THR A 43 -0.86 0.84 12.03
N PRO A 44 -1.23 1.38 13.22
CA PRO A 44 -2.52 2.01 13.42
C PRO A 44 -2.73 3.18 12.46
N MET A 45 -3.87 3.20 11.76
CA MET A 45 -4.19 4.29 10.80
C MET A 45 -4.41 5.64 11.48
N ALA A 46 -4.74 5.66 12.77
CA ALA A 46 -4.91 6.88 13.54
C ALA A 46 -3.61 7.65 13.76
N LEU A 47 -2.47 6.96 13.73
CA LEU A 47 -1.14 7.53 13.95
C LEU A 47 -0.47 7.85 12.60
N ASP A 48 0.32 8.92 12.58
CA ASP A 48 1.12 9.28 11.43
C ASP A 48 2.46 8.55 11.48
N PHE A 49 2.76 7.75 10.46
CA PHE A 49 4.02 7.01 10.38
C PHE A 49 5.18 7.99 10.15
N GLU A 50 6.15 7.99 11.07
CA GLU A 50 7.29 8.93 11.06
C GLU A 50 6.87 10.41 10.95
N GLY A 51 5.71 10.77 11.52
CA GLY A 51 5.18 12.14 11.52
C GLY A 51 4.63 12.60 10.17
N ARG A 52 4.39 11.68 9.23
CA ARG A 52 3.77 11.94 7.92
C ARG A 52 2.38 11.32 7.85
N PRO A 53 1.46 11.87 7.05
CA PRO A 53 0.09 11.33 6.89
C PRO A 53 0.11 10.01 6.11
N GLU A 54 0.82 9.04 6.63
CA GLU A 54 1.10 7.73 6.06
C GLU A 54 0.85 6.64 7.10
N PHE A 55 0.70 5.39 6.64
CA PHE A 55 0.68 4.19 7.47
C PHE A 55 1.26 3.01 6.69
N LEU A 56 1.62 1.94 7.39
CA LEU A 56 2.16 0.73 6.78
C LEU A 56 1.10 -0.35 6.65
N ILE A 57 1.22 -1.12 5.58
CA ILE A 57 0.50 -2.38 5.37
C ILE A 57 1.48 -3.54 5.25
N ASP A 58 1.13 -4.67 5.86
CA ASP A 58 1.77 -5.97 5.64
C ASP A 58 1.07 -6.61 4.44
N ALA A 59 1.72 -6.52 3.32
CA ALA A 59 1.21 -7.03 2.06
C ALA A 59 2.35 -7.13 1.04
N ALA A 60 2.33 -8.14 0.22
CA ALA A 60 3.26 -8.26 -0.89
C ALA A 60 2.98 -7.18 -1.96
N VAL A 61 3.44 -5.95 -1.70
CA VAL A 61 3.32 -4.82 -2.63
C VAL A 61 4.52 -4.85 -3.58
N TYR A 62 4.27 -4.87 -4.88
CA TYR A 62 5.30 -4.93 -5.92
C TYR A 62 5.39 -3.62 -6.70
N PRO A 63 6.53 -3.35 -7.38
CA PRO A 63 6.62 -2.27 -8.36
C PRO A 63 5.43 -2.30 -9.34
N GLY A 64 4.88 -1.13 -9.66
CA GLY A 64 3.64 -1.01 -10.43
C GLY A 64 2.36 -0.95 -9.58
N SER A 65 2.45 -1.20 -8.26
CA SER A 65 1.32 -1.00 -7.34
C SER A 65 1.20 0.44 -6.83
N SER A 66 2.15 1.33 -7.12
CA SER A 66 2.06 2.74 -6.73
C SER A 66 0.82 3.41 -7.34
N GLY A 67 0.08 4.16 -6.52
CA GLY A 67 -1.21 4.74 -6.89
C GLY A 67 -2.41 3.81 -6.74
N SER A 68 -2.21 2.53 -6.41
CA SER A 68 -3.30 1.59 -6.13
C SER A 68 -4.15 2.06 -4.96
N PRO A 69 -5.48 2.15 -5.10
CA PRO A 69 -6.35 2.48 -3.98
C PRO A 69 -6.38 1.34 -2.96
N VAL A 70 -6.31 1.71 -1.70
CA VAL A 70 -6.35 0.81 -0.54
C VAL A 70 -7.67 1.02 0.20
N PHE A 71 -8.35 -0.08 0.53
CA PHE A 71 -9.60 -0.06 1.29
C PHE A 71 -9.47 -0.97 2.51
N VAL A 72 -9.92 -0.51 3.66
CA VAL A 72 -10.18 -1.38 4.81
C VAL A 72 -11.47 -2.16 4.54
N TYR A 73 -11.42 -3.47 4.74
CA TYR A 73 -12.55 -4.37 4.53
C TYR A 73 -13.18 -4.74 5.88
N GLN A 74 -14.44 -4.39 6.07
CA GLN A 74 -15.20 -4.63 7.29
C GLN A 74 -16.45 -5.46 6.99
N PRO A 75 -16.36 -6.79 6.91
CA PRO A 75 -17.48 -7.66 6.54
C PRO A 75 -18.66 -7.56 7.51
N ASP A 76 -18.38 -7.35 8.78
CA ASP A 76 -19.40 -7.29 9.83
C ASP A 76 -20.18 -5.95 9.88
N ALA A 77 -19.68 -4.89 9.23
CA ALA A 77 -20.35 -3.60 9.13
C ALA A 77 -21.71 -3.67 8.39
N MET A 78 -21.98 -4.75 7.67
CA MET A 78 -23.25 -4.97 6.96
C MET A 78 -24.33 -5.69 7.77
N ARG A 79 -24.09 -6.08 9.03
CA ARG A 79 -25.12 -6.75 9.85
C ARG A 79 -26.21 -5.73 10.25
N PRO A 80 -27.50 -6.04 9.99
CA PRO A 80 -28.62 -5.10 10.23
C PRO A 80 -28.80 -4.65 11.69
N THR A 81 -28.14 -5.31 12.64
CA THR A 81 -28.26 -5.08 14.08
C THR A 81 -27.40 -3.94 14.61
N GLN A 82 -26.50 -3.37 13.81
CA GLN A 82 -25.56 -2.32 14.24
C GLN A 82 -25.47 -1.15 13.24
N GLY A 83 -26.58 -0.55 12.87
CA GLY A 83 -26.56 0.76 12.22
C GLY A 83 -25.66 0.90 10.98
N GLY A 84 -25.77 -0.02 10.01
CA GLY A 84 -25.32 0.15 8.62
C GLY A 84 -23.95 0.81 8.39
N GLY A 85 -22.85 0.19 8.80
CA GLY A 85 -21.49 0.64 8.47
C GLY A 85 -21.11 0.37 7.00
N LYS A 86 -20.10 1.07 6.50
CA LYS A 86 -19.58 0.85 5.14
C LYS A 86 -18.70 -0.40 5.13
N LYS A 87 -19.00 -1.37 4.24
CA LYS A 87 -18.20 -2.58 4.04
C LYS A 87 -16.76 -2.29 3.61
N PHE A 88 -16.56 -1.25 2.82
CA PHE A 88 -15.26 -0.78 2.34
C PHE A 88 -15.06 0.68 2.75
N LEU A 89 -13.96 0.92 3.44
CA LEU A 89 -13.53 2.25 3.82
C LEU A 89 -12.28 2.61 3.02
N PHE A 90 -12.32 3.68 2.23
CA PHE A 90 -11.14 4.14 1.49
C PHE A 90 -10.07 4.61 2.49
N ALA A 91 -8.96 3.90 2.50
CA ALA A 91 -7.85 4.11 3.44
C ALA A 91 -6.76 5.03 2.88
N GLY A 92 -6.55 4.99 1.56
CA GLY A 92 -5.51 5.78 0.92
C GLY A 92 -5.01 5.17 -0.39
N VAL A 93 -3.80 5.54 -0.77
CA VAL A 93 -3.14 5.03 -1.98
C VAL A 93 -1.75 4.50 -1.65
N VAL A 94 -1.36 3.40 -2.28
CA VAL A 94 0.00 2.86 -2.19
C VAL A 94 0.99 3.87 -2.76
N ALA A 95 2.04 4.22 -2.00
CA ALA A 95 3.08 5.15 -2.41
C ALA A 95 4.42 4.49 -2.66
N ALA A 96 4.82 3.55 -1.79
CA ALA A 96 6.14 2.94 -1.84
C ALA A 96 6.13 1.51 -1.28
N VAL A 97 7.21 0.81 -1.50
CA VAL A 97 7.53 -0.50 -0.91
C VAL A 97 8.91 -0.42 -0.26
N PHE A 98 9.13 -1.25 0.75
CA PHE A 98 10.43 -1.33 1.41
C PHE A 98 11.25 -2.46 0.81
N PHE A 99 12.53 -2.19 0.62
CA PHE A 99 13.52 -3.15 0.16
C PHE A 99 14.63 -3.27 1.20
N ARG A 100 15.16 -4.49 1.34
CA ARG A 100 16.45 -4.73 1.98
C ARG A 100 17.50 -4.85 0.88
N GLU A 101 18.54 -4.04 0.96
CA GLU A 101 19.69 -4.13 0.07
C GLU A 101 20.75 -5.01 0.71
N GLU A 102 21.25 -6.00 -0.01
CA GLU A 102 22.32 -6.88 0.41
C GLU A 102 23.46 -6.84 -0.60
N ALA A 103 24.69 -6.66 -0.09
CA ALA A 103 25.89 -6.84 -0.87
C ALA A 103 26.24 -8.35 -0.91
N ASN A 104 26.04 -9.00 -2.04
CA ASN A 104 26.41 -10.39 -2.24
C ASN A 104 27.81 -10.47 -2.84
N HIS A 105 28.70 -11.25 -2.22
CA HIS A 105 30.01 -11.55 -2.75
C HIS A 105 29.90 -12.72 -3.73
N LEU A 106 30.35 -12.51 -4.98
CA LEU A 106 30.52 -13.60 -5.92
C LEU A 106 31.78 -14.39 -5.52
N VAL A 107 31.56 -15.66 -5.15
CA VAL A 107 32.66 -16.58 -4.93
C VAL A 107 33.02 -17.22 -6.28
N SER A 108 34.16 -16.87 -6.87
CA SER A 108 34.64 -17.54 -8.06
C SER A 108 35.23 -18.92 -7.70
N VAL A 109 34.72 -19.96 -8.32
CA VAL A 109 35.37 -21.26 -8.38
C VAL A 109 36.62 -21.09 -9.26
N PRO A 110 37.79 -21.66 -8.94
CA PRO A 110 39.07 -21.26 -9.51
C PRO A 110 39.17 -21.52 -11.01
N VAL A 111 38.95 -20.48 -11.77
CA VAL A 111 39.45 -20.26 -13.11
C VAL A 111 40.33 -19.02 -12.98
N PRO A 112 41.57 -18.99 -13.50
CA PRO A 112 42.49 -17.89 -13.24
C PRO A 112 42.01 -16.60 -13.93
N ALA A 113 41.24 -15.79 -13.25
CA ALA A 113 40.93 -14.42 -13.63
C ALA A 113 40.61 -13.60 -12.38
N ASN A 114 41.37 -12.56 -12.13
CA ASN A 114 41.23 -11.58 -11.06
C ASN A 114 40.03 -10.70 -11.29
N ASN A 115 38.81 -11.15 -10.96
CA ASN A 115 37.65 -10.25 -10.91
C ASN A 115 36.79 -10.61 -9.71
N HIS A 116 36.96 -9.87 -8.63
CA HIS A 116 35.99 -9.82 -7.53
C HIS A 116 34.82 -8.90 -7.96
N GLY A 117 33.78 -9.50 -8.54
CA GLY A 117 32.52 -8.79 -8.79
C GLY A 117 31.66 -8.77 -7.53
N MET A 118 31.15 -7.62 -7.16
CA MET A 118 30.05 -7.50 -6.19
C MET A 118 28.73 -7.42 -6.95
N VAL A 119 27.76 -8.23 -6.53
CA VAL A 119 26.38 -8.12 -6.99
C VAL A 119 25.56 -7.55 -5.84
N MET A 120 24.92 -6.40 -6.10
CA MET A 120 23.89 -5.84 -5.19
C MET A 120 22.58 -6.55 -5.47
N GLY A 121 22.08 -7.28 -4.48
CA GLY A 121 20.74 -7.83 -4.48
C GLY A 121 19.80 -6.93 -3.68
N SER A 122 18.57 -6.77 -4.13
CA SER A 122 17.49 -6.13 -3.35
C SER A 122 16.38 -7.14 -3.12
N GLU A 123 15.95 -7.27 -1.88
CA GLU A 123 14.87 -8.14 -1.48
C GLU A 123 13.70 -7.29 -0.92
N MET A 124 12.49 -7.55 -1.40
CA MET A 124 11.30 -6.92 -0.86
C MET A 124 10.94 -7.56 0.48
N ILE A 125 10.59 -6.73 1.47
CA ILE A 125 10.25 -7.19 2.81
C ILE A 125 8.73 -7.22 3.06
N ASP A 126 7.93 -7.20 1.99
CA ASP A 126 6.45 -7.26 1.99
C ASP A 126 5.76 -6.18 2.84
N LEU A 127 6.42 -5.03 3.03
CA LEU A 127 5.84 -3.86 3.64
C LEU A 127 5.55 -2.78 2.58
N GLY A 128 4.31 -2.31 2.58
CA GLY A 128 3.85 -1.21 1.73
C GLY A 128 3.61 0.06 2.53
N LEU A 129 4.01 1.21 1.98
CA LEU A 129 3.69 2.53 2.49
C LEU A 129 2.44 3.05 1.80
N VAL A 130 1.47 3.52 2.59
CA VAL A 130 0.20 4.05 2.11
C VAL A 130 0.04 5.49 2.55
N ILE A 131 -0.18 6.41 1.60
CA ILE A 131 -0.60 7.79 1.89
C ILE A 131 -2.06 7.76 2.30
N LYS A 132 -2.39 8.35 3.45
CA LYS A 132 -3.75 8.35 4.02
C LYS A 132 -4.76 9.02 3.09
N ALA A 133 -5.96 8.52 3.08
CA ALA A 133 -7.07 9.01 2.27
C ALA A 133 -7.35 10.51 2.47
N GLN A 134 -7.18 11.05 3.68
CA GLN A 134 -7.37 12.48 3.93
C GLN A 134 -6.38 13.32 3.12
N ALA A 135 -5.11 12.95 3.07
CA ALA A 135 -4.11 13.67 2.28
C ALA A 135 -4.42 13.64 0.78
N VAL A 136 -4.96 12.51 0.27
CA VAL A 136 -5.42 12.41 -1.13
C VAL A 136 -6.58 13.38 -1.39
N VAL A 137 -7.56 13.44 -0.48
CA VAL A 137 -8.72 14.35 -0.58
C VAL A 137 -8.25 15.81 -0.52
N ASP A 138 -7.31 16.15 0.36
CA ASP A 138 -6.79 17.51 0.50
C ASP A 138 -6.10 17.99 -0.79
N VAL A 139 -5.32 17.12 -1.44
CA VAL A 139 -4.70 17.43 -2.74
C VAL A 139 -5.75 17.66 -3.83
N ILE A 140 -6.79 16.82 -3.88
CA ILE A 140 -7.90 16.97 -4.84
C ILE A 140 -8.61 18.30 -4.60
N ASN A 141 -8.95 18.62 -3.36
CA ASN A 141 -9.65 19.87 -3.00
C ASN A 141 -8.79 21.09 -3.34
N ALA A 142 -7.50 21.07 -3.03
CA ALA A 142 -6.58 22.15 -3.37
C ALA A 142 -6.46 22.36 -4.89
N TYR A 143 -6.47 21.28 -5.66
CA TYR A 143 -6.48 21.36 -7.12
C TYR A 143 -7.78 21.97 -7.65
N LEU A 144 -8.93 21.49 -7.18
CA LEU A 144 -10.25 21.98 -7.62
C LEU A 144 -10.44 23.46 -7.25
N ALA A 145 -10.04 23.89 -6.06
CA ALA A 145 -10.14 25.29 -5.65
C ALA A 145 -9.38 26.24 -6.60
N LYS A 146 -8.25 25.79 -7.14
CA LYS A 146 -7.45 26.57 -8.10
C LYS A 146 -8.13 26.78 -9.46
N TRP A 147 -9.09 25.91 -9.85
CA TRP A 147 -9.73 25.93 -11.15
C TRP A 147 -11.20 26.38 -11.12
N LEU A 148 -11.75 26.60 -9.92
CA LEU A 148 -13.13 27.05 -9.71
C LEU A 148 -13.22 28.55 -9.43
N GLU A 149 -12.09 29.28 -9.41
CA GLU A 149 -11.99 30.75 -9.45
C GLU A 149 -11.90 31.22 -10.92
#